data_f8d41dffb11698b7e7e01b8b54b7a0a4
#
_entry.id   f8d41dffb11698b7e7e01b8b54b7a0a4
#
_cell.length_a   1.000
_cell.length_b   1.000
_cell.length_c   1.000
_cell.angle_alpha   90.00
_cell.angle_beta   90.00
_cell.angle_gamma   90.00
#
_symmetry.space_group_name_H-M   'P 1'
#
loop_
_entity.id
_entity.type
_entity.pdbx_description
1 polymer ?
#
loop_
_entity_poly.entity_id
_entity_poly.type
_entity_poly.pdbx_seq_one_letter_code
_entity_poly.pdbx_strand_id
1 'polypeptide(L)'
;RLDYALRTPQECGAIAAEDASAGFAQLDLAFVAGRKVLVDEARAQLLAAWRRQLQRGFDDFLDTAITRWKRSGAVAAMTNPDLKNGRGGLRDIQLLRAMALGNLCDFPDLDVEQRLLLDARTLLHVTARRHRDILDPEFAADVAADLGFESRYALTAALVSAAATVNKAVERGLAT
;
A
#
# COMPACT_ATOMS: atom_id res chain seq x y z
N ARG A 1 -17.60 -6.93 -7.57
CA ARG A 1 -18.02 -5.79 -8.40
C ARG A 1 -16.77 -5.11 -8.90
N LEU A 2 -16.61 -4.96 -10.24
CA LEU A 2 -15.55 -4.15 -10.82
C LEU A 2 -16.02 -2.69 -10.83
N ASP A 3 -15.17 -1.80 -10.34
CA ASP A 3 -15.34 -0.37 -10.55
C ASP A 3 -14.55 0.02 -11.81
N TYR A 4 -15.12 0.85 -12.65
CA TYR A 4 -14.49 1.24 -13.90
C TYR A 4 -14.69 2.73 -14.20
N ALA A 5 -13.69 3.32 -14.83
CA ALA A 5 -13.76 4.66 -15.38
C ALA A 5 -13.08 4.69 -16.73
N LEU A 6 -13.70 5.36 -17.70
CA LEU A 6 -13.11 5.61 -19.01
C LEU A 6 -12.37 6.95 -18.96
N ARG A 7 -11.08 6.93 -19.34
CA ARG A 7 -10.22 8.13 -19.31
C ARG A 7 -9.24 8.12 -20.48
N THR A 8 -8.99 9.27 -21.03
CA THR A 8 -7.87 9.50 -21.94
C THR A 8 -6.55 9.64 -21.17
N PRO A 9 -5.38 9.49 -21.81
CA PRO A 9 -4.09 9.75 -21.17
C PRO A 9 -3.99 11.15 -20.52
N GLN A 10 -4.54 12.17 -21.17
CA GLN A 10 -4.56 13.55 -20.66
C GLN A 10 -5.42 13.69 -19.40
N GLU A 11 -6.60 13.06 -19.38
CA GLU A 11 -7.49 13.07 -18.21
C GLU A 11 -6.88 12.36 -17.01
N CYS A 12 -6.08 11.30 -17.21
CA CYS A 12 -5.33 10.66 -16.13
C CYS A 12 -4.39 11.65 -15.44
N GLY A 13 -3.65 12.45 -16.22
CA GLY A 13 -2.75 13.47 -15.71
C GLY A 13 -3.51 14.63 -15.02
N ALA A 14 -4.62 15.09 -15.62
CA ALA A 14 -5.43 16.18 -15.07
C ALA A 14 -6.02 15.81 -13.70
N ILE A 15 -6.62 14.64 -13.58
CA ILE A 15 -7.19 14.15 -12.32
C ILE A 15 -6.10 13.99 -11.24
N ALA A 16 -4.92 13.48 -11.60
CA ALA A 16 -3.82 13.36 -10.66
C ALA A 16 -3.26 14.70 -10.19
N ALA A 17 -3.44 15.77 -10.97
CA ALA A 17 -3.03 17.12 -10.60
C ALA A 17 -4.03 17.81 -9.65
N GLU A 18 -5.31 17.41 -9.68
CA GLU A 18 -6.38 17.99 -8.89
C GLU A 18 -6.67 17.22 -7.60
N ASP A 19 -6.58 15.87 -7.66
CA ASP A 19 -6.89 14.97 -6.57
C ASP A 19 -5.72 14.00 -6.32
N ALA A 20 -4.98 14.25 -5.24
CA ALA A 20 -3.84 13.41 -4.84
C ALA A 20 -4.25 11.96 -4.56
N SER A 21 -5.46 11.72 -4.03
CA SER A 21 -5.96 10.37 -3.76
C SER A 21 -6.25 9.61 -5.05
N ALA A 22 -6.89 10.26 -6.01
CA ALA A 22 -7.15 9.69 -7.33
C ALA A 22 -5.85 9.50 -8.14
N GLY A 23 -4.89 10.42 -8.01
CA GLY A 23 -3.55 10.29 -8.59
C GLY A 23 -2.82 9.09 -8.02
N PHE A 24 -2.78 8.97 -6.69
CA PHE A 24 -2.17 7.84 -5.99
C PHE A 24 -2.76 6.49 -6.43
N ALA A 25 -4.10 6.40 -6.57
CA ALA A 25 -4.77 5.17 -7.00
C ALA A 25 -4.41 4.73 -8.43
N GLN A 26 -3.92 5.66 -9.28
CA GLN A 26 -3.53 5.38 -10.65
C GLN A 26 -2.03 5.03 -10.82
N LEU A 27 -1.21 5.16 -9.77
CA LEU A 27 0.24 4.90 -9.88
C LEU A 27 0.59 3.45 -10.23
N ASP A 28 -0.30 2.50 -9.92
CA ASP A 28 -0.16 1.08 -10.26
C ASP A 28 -0.76 0.74 -11.64
N LEU A 29 -0.75 1.69 -12.59
CA LEU A 29 -1.28 1.49 -13.94
C LEU A 29 -0.57 0.33 -14.64
N ALA A 30 -1.32 -0.73 -15.01
CA ALA A 30 -0.84 -1.90 -15.70
C ALA A 30 -1.56 -2.10 -17.04
N PHE A 31 -0.79 -2.53 -18.05
CA PHE A 31 -1.39 -2.92 -19.34
C PHE A 31 -2.10 -4.26 -19.20
N VAL A 32 -3.36 -4.31 -19.60
CA VAL A 32 -4.15 -5.54 -19.65
C VAL A 32 -4.39 -5.97 -21.10
N ALA A 33 -4.92 -5.07 -21.94
CA ALA A 33 -5.23 -5.37 -23.34
C ALA A 33 -5.38 -4.07 -24.14
N GLY A 34 -5.36 -4.18 -25.47
CA GLY A 34 -5.56 -3.07 -26.39
C GLY A 34 -4.27 -2.42 -26.89
N ARG A 35 -4.24 -1.11 -27.01
CA ARG A 35 -3.10 -0.36 -27.52
C ARG A 35 -2.17 0.05 -26.38
N LYS A 36 -1.03 -0.63 -26.26
CA LYS A 36 -0.03 -0.37 -25.20
C LYS A 36 0.46 1.08 -25.15
N VAL A 37 0.57 1.73 -26.32
CA VAL A 37 1.02 3.14 -26.40
C VAL A 37 0.12 4.08 -25.57
N LEU A 38 -1.18 3.84 -25.48
CA LEU A 38 -2.08 4.66 -24.65
C LEU A 38 -1.79 4.53 -23.17
N VAL A 39 -1.41 3.33 -22.71
CA VAL A 39 -1.00 3.09 -21.32
C VAL A 39 0.33 3.79 -21.02
N ASP A 40 1.27 3.74 -21.96
CA ASP A 40 2.59 4.37 -21.78
C ASP A 40 2.44 5.90 -21.76
N GLU A 41 1.58 6.48 -22.63
CA GLU A 41 1.23 7.90 -22.61
C GLU A 41 0.53 8.32 -21.32
N ALA A 42 -0.45 7.54 -20.87
CA ALA A 42 -1.18 7.78 -19.62
C ALA A 42 -0.22 7.75 -18.42
N ARG A 43 0.70 6.78 -18.37
CA ARG A 43 1.71 6.67 -17.34
C ARG A 43 2.64 7.90 -17.32
N ALA A 44 3.09 8.35 -18.47
CA ALA A 44 3.95 9.54 -18.56
C ALA A 44 3.24 10.80 -18.05
N GLN A 45 1.98 11.03 -18.46
CA GLN A 45 1.17 12.16 -18.01
C GLN A 45 0.91 12.09 -16.50
N LEU A 46 0.54 10.91 -16.00
CA LEU A 46 0.29 10.65 -14.59
C LEU A 46 1.53 10.94 -13.72
N LEU A 47 2.71 10.39 -14.09
CA LEU A 47 3.94 10.60 -13.34
C LEU A 47 4.37 12.07 -13.33
N ALA A 48 4.24 12.77 -14.46
CA ALA A 48 4.55 14.19 -14.52
C ALA A 48 3.63 15.03 -13.62
N ALA A 49 2.33 14.71 -13.61
CA ALA A 49 1.35 15.36 -12.73
C ALA A 49 1.61 15.03 -11.25
N TRP A 50 1.86 13.75 -10.94
CA TRP A 50 2.15 13.27 -9.59
C TRP A 50 3.36 13.97 -8.96
N ARG A 51 4.47 14.07 -9.70
CA ARG A 51 5.68 14.76 -9.23
C ARG A 51 5.43 16.23 -8.89
N ARG A 52 4.68 16.94 -9.74
CA ARG A 52 4.29 18.33 -9.46
C ARG A 52 3.36 18.44 -8.25
N GLN A 53 2.45 17.51 -8.10
CA GLN A 53 1.50 17.48 -6.98
C GLN A 53 2.23 17.26 -5.66
N LEU A 54 3.12 16.28 -5.58
CA LEU A 54 3.90 16.02 -4.37
C LEU A 54 4.81 17.20 -3.99
N GLN A 55 5.43 17.88 -4.96
CA GLN A 55 6.25 19.06 -4.67
C GLN A 55 5.45 20.22 -4.05
N ARG A 56 4.14 20.29 -4.30
CA ARG A 56 3.26 21.37 -3.81
C ARG A 56 2.50 21.03 -2.54
N GLY A 57 2.16 19.76 -2.36
CA GLY A 57 1.26 19.29 -1.32
C GLY A 57 1.79 18.08 -0.57
N PHE A 58 3.10 17.98 -0.35
CA PHE A 58 3.69 16.85 0.37
C PHE A 58 3.18 16.76 1.81
N ASP A 59 3.01 17.88 2.49
CA ASP A 59 2.52 17.91 3.88
C ASP A 59 1.10 17.34 3.96
N ASP A 60 0.19 17.73 3.08
CA ASP A 60 -1.19 17.20 3.02
C ASP A 60 -1.21 15.70 2.71
N PHE A 61 -0.31 15.25 1.82
CA PHE A 61 -0.16 13.84 1.50
C PHE A 61 0.33 13.04 2.71
N LEU A 62 1.30 13.57 3.45
CA LEU A 62 1.83 12.95 4.66
C LEU A 62 0.80 12.98 5.80
N ASP A 63 0.05 14.05 5.97
CA ASP A 63 -1.01 14.17 6.99
C ASP A 63 -2.11 13.11 6.81
N THR A 64 -2.39 12.72 5.57
CA THR A 64 -3.29 11.60 5.26
C THR A 64 -2.75 10.29 5.82
N ALA A 65 -1.44 10.03 5.71
CA ALA A 65 -0.80 8.83 6.27
C ALA A 65 -0.78 8.89 7.80
N ILE A 66 -0.44 10.03 8.40
CA ILE A 66 -0.43 10.24 9.85
C ILE A 66 -1.83 10.02 10.45
N THR A 67 -2.86 10.56 9.83
CA THR A 67 -4.26 10.38 10.25
C THR A 67 -4.66 8.91 10.21
N ARG A 68 -4.25 8.19 9.16
CA ARG A 68 -4.47 6.75 9.05
C ARG A 68 -3.76 5.99 10.17
N TRP A 69 -2.50 6.29 10.48
CA TRP A 69 -1.75 5.64 11.56
C TRP A 69 -2.39 5.87 12.93
N LYS A 70 -2.85 7.09 13.21
CA LYS A 70 -3.58 7.41 14.45
C LYS A 70 -4.84 6.58 14.61
N ARG A 71 -5.56 6.32 13.50
CA ARG A 71 -6.81 5.55 13.51
C ARG A 71 -6.57 4.03 13.59
N SER A 72 -5.58 3.51 12.87
CA SER A 72 -5.39 2.07 12.68
C SER A 72 -4.31 1.45 13.57
N GLY A 73 -3.55 2.28 14.30
CA GLY A 73 -2.43 1.81 15.13
C GLY A 73 -1.25 1.28 14.31
N ALA A 74 -0.30 0.63 14.99
CA ALA A 74 0.86 0.01 14.36
C ALA A 74 0.70 -1.52 14.31
N VAL A 75 0.98 -2.14 13.17
CA VAL A 75 0.90 -3.61 12.99
C VAL A 75 1.74 -4.33 14.07
N ALA A 76 2.93 -3.81 14.36
CA ALA A 76 3.84 -4.40 15.34
C ALA A 76 3.41 -4.25 16.81
N ALA A 77 2.43 -3.39 17.12
CA ALA A 77 2.04 -3.06 18.49
C ALA A 77 0.61 -3.50 18.86
N MET A 78 -0.18 -3.90 17.88
CA MET A 78 -1.59 -4.25 18.10
C MET A 78 -1.78 -5.74 18.23
N THR A 79 -2.62 -6.16 19.19
CA THR A 79 -3.04 -7.56 19.35
C THR A 79 -3.83 -8.06 18.12
N ASN A 80 -4.62 -7.17 17.52
CA ASN A 80 -5.39 -7.41 16.30
C ASN A 80 -4.92 -6.42 15.23
N PRO A 81 -3.82 -6.70 14.53
CA PRO A 81 -3.22 -5.74 13.61
C PRO A 81 -4.06 -5.54 12.34
N ASP A 82 -4.22 -4.29 11.92
CA ASP A 82 -4.72 -3.95 10.59
C ASP A 82 -3.56 -4.07 9.58
N LEU A 83 -3.54 -5.18 8.83
CA LEU A 83 -2.46 -5.52 7.89
C LEU A 83 -2.36 -4.56 6.70
N LYS A 84 -3.43 -3.84 6.41
CA LYS A 84 -3.50 -2.88 5.32
C LYS A 84 -3.21 -1.47 5.77
N ASN A 85 -3.95 -0.96 6.76
CA ASN A 85 -3.94 0.44 7.13
C ASN A 85 -3.05 0.76 8.33
N GLY A 86 -2.68 -0.25 9.14
CA GLY A 86 -1.79 -0.08 10.28
C GLY A 86 -0.41 0.41 9.83
N ARG A 87 0.27 1.12 10.74
CA ARG A 87 1.65 1.56 10.51
C ARG A 87 2.57 0.34 10.34
N GLY A 88 3.35 0.32 9.26
CA GLY A 88 4.12 -0.85 8.83
C GLY A 88 3.34 -1.85 7.98
N GLY A 89 2.08 -1.55 7.61
CA GLY A 89 1.25 -2.39 6.75
C GLY A 89 1.37 -2.06 5.25
N LEU A 90 0.51 -2.69 4.45
CA LEU A 90 0.56 -2.60 2.97
C LEU A 90 0.45 -1.15 2.45
N ARG A 91 -0.31 -0.28 3.12
CA ARG A 91 -0.45 1.13 2.73
C ARG A 91 0.84 1.93 2.91
N ASP A 92 1.73 1.49 3.78
CA ASP A 92 3.03 2.14 3.98
C ASP A 92 4.02 1.76 2.89
N ILE A 93 3.96 0.54 2.38
CA ILE A 93 4.72 0.13 1.18
C ILE A 93 4.24 0.94 -0.03
N GLN A 94 2.92 1.15 -0.17
CA GLN A 94 2.38 2.01 -1.23
C GLN A 94 2.80 3.47 -1.06
N LEU A 95 2.84 3.99 0.18
CA LEU A 95 3.33 5.34 0.50
C LEU A 95 4.77 5.52 0.01
N LEU A 96 5.68 4.59 0.36
CA LEU A 96 7.07 4.61 -0.10
C LEU A 96 7.17 4.58 -1.62
N ARG A 97 6.40 3.71 -2.27
CA ARG A 97 6.36 3.63 -3.75
C ARG A 97 5.91 4.95 -4.37
N ALA A 98 4.89 5.58 -3.80
CA ALA A 98 4.39 6.86 -4.26
C ALA A 98 5.43 7.99 -4.12
N MET A 99 6.15 8.01 -3.00
CA MET A 99 7.26 8.95 -2.75
C MET A 99 8.41 8.72 -3.74
N ALA A 100 8.80 7.47 -3.97
CA ALA A 100 9.86 7.12 -4.91
C ALA A 100 9.50 7.50 -6.35
N LEU A 101 8.27 7.25 -6.79
CA LEU A 101 7.76 7.71 -8.09
C LEU A 101 7.71 9.24 -8.20
N GLY A 102 7.61 9.92 -7.06
CA GLY A 102 7.73 11.37 -6.93
C GLY A 102 9.17 11.89 -6.88
N ASN A 103 10.16 11.01 -6.91
CA ASN A 103 11.60 11.31 -6.74
C ASN A 103 11.93 11.94 -5.37
N LEU A 104 11.19 11.58 -4.32
CA LEU A 104 11.43 12.08 -2.95
C LEU A 104 12.31 11.13 -2.13
N CYS A 105 12.37 9.86 -2.47
CA CYS A 105 13.22 8.85 -1.84
C CYS A 105 13.49 7.68 -2.79
N ASP A 106 14.43 6.81 -2.43
CA ASP A 106 14.60 5.51 -3.08
C ASP A 106 13.55 4.52 -2.56
N PHE A 107 13.08 3.63 -3.45
CA PHE A 107 12.22 2.53 -3.03
C PHE A 107 13.08 1.33 -2.63
N PRO A 108 13.07 0.93 -1.34
CA PRO A 108 13.85 -0.22 -0.89
C PRO A 108 13.21 -1.54 -1.36
N ASP A 109 13.99 -2.62 -1.36
CA ASP A 109 13.46 -3.97 -1.56
C ASP A 109 12.63 -4.38 -0.33
N LEU A 110 11.33 -4.54 -0.54
CA LEU A 110 10.34 -4.95 0.47
C LEU A 110 9.47 -6.10 -0.07
N ASP A 111 9.95 -6.84 -1.05
CA ASP A 111 9.18 -7.89 -1.72
C ASP A 111 8.75 -9.00 -0.74
N VAL A 112 9.62 -9.35 0.19
CA VAL A 112 9.35 -10.38 1.22
C VAL A 112 8.26 -9.92 2.17
N GLU A 113 8.38 -8.71 2.70
CA GLU A 113 7.44 -8.11 3.63
C GLU A 113 6.09 -7.87 2.97
N GLN A 114 6.10 -7.34 1.75
CA GLN A 114 4.89 -7.11 0.96
C GLN A 114 4.16 -8.41 0.70
N ARG A 115 4.87 -9.45 0.29
CA ARG A 115 4.28 -10.77 0.02
C ARG A 115 3.65 -11.35 1.28
N LEU A 116 4.37 -11.39 2.40
CA LEU A 116 3.85 -11.92 3.66
C LEU A 116 2.57 -11.19 4.10
N LEU A 117 2.59 -9.85 4.09
CA LEU A 117 1.41 -9.05 4.47
C LEU A 117 0.23 -9.26 3.52
N LEU A 118 0.50 -9.39 2.21
CA LEU A 118 -0.53 -9.61 1.20
C LEU A 118 -1.13 -11.01 1.27
N ASP A 119 -0.30 -12.04 1.44
CA ASP A 119 -0.73 -13.43 1.54
C ASP A 119 -1.55 -13.65 2.83
N ALA A 120 -1.06 -13.14 3.98
CA ALA A 120 -1.80 -13.20 5.23
C ALA A 120 -3.16 -12.51 5.12
N ARG A 121 -3.22 -11.32 4.49
CA ARG A 121 -4.47 -10.59 4.25
C ARG A 121 -5.41 -11.34 3.28
N THR A 122 -4.86 -11.95 2.24
CA THR A 122 -5.66 -12.70 1.26
C THR A 122 -6.30 -13.92 1.90
N LEU A 123 -5.54 -14.70 2.66
CA LEU A 123 -6.05 -15.85 3.40
C LEU A 123 -7.06 -15.43 4.47
N LEU A 124 -6.81 -14.31 5.15
CA LEU A 124 -7.80 -13.75 6.08
C LEU A 124 -9.15 -13.46 5.39
N HIS A 125 -9.15 -12.92 4.16
CA HIS A 125 -10.39 -12.72 3.40
C HIS A 125 -11.09 -14.04 3.05
N VAL A 126 -10.31 -15.05 2.68
CA VAL A 126 -10.84 -16.40 2.34
C VAL A 126 -11.45 -17.04 3.58
N THR A 127 -10.72 -17.07 4.69
CA THR A 127 -11.13 -17.69 5.95
C THR A 127 -12.36 -16.97 6.56
N ALA A 128 -12.33 -15.64 6.60
CA ALA A 128 -13.42 -14.82 7.11
C ALA A 128 -14.63 -14.73 6.13
N ARG A 129 -14.48 -15.20 4.88
CA ARG A 129 -15.49 -15.13 3.81
C ARG A 129 -16.03 -13.71 3.56
N ARG A 130 -15.23 -12.71 3.87
CA ARG A 130 -15.56 -11.28 3.71
C ARG A 130 -14.31 -10.42 3.68
N HIS A 131 -14.45 -9.20 3.19
CA HIS A 131 -13.41 -8.18 3.28
C HIS A 131 -13.08 -7.88 4.74
N ARG A 132 -11.83 -8.15 5.14
CA ARG A 132 -11.32 -7.87 6.48
C ARG A 132 -9.83 -7.58 6.44
N ASP A 133 -9.43 -6.45 7.00
CA ASP A 133 -8.04 -6.03 7.02
C ASP A 133 -7.38 -6.24 8.41
N ILE A 134 -8.19 -6.49 9.44
CA ILE A 134 -7.77 -6.74 10.83
C ILE A 134 -7.66 -8.24 11.05
N LEU A 135 -6.48 -8.71 11.44
CA LEU A 135 -6.23 -10.10 11.80
C LEU A 135 -6.69 -10.36 13.23
N ASP A 136 -7.92 -10.84 13.39
CA ASP A 136 -8.43 -11.24 14.68
C ASP A 136 -7.90 -12.60 15.11
N PRO A 137 -7.81 -12.85 16.43
CA PRO A 137 -7.32 -14.11 16.99
C PRO A 137 -8.09 -15.36 16.53
N GLU A 138 -9.37 -15.20 16.21
CA GLU A 138 -10.24 -16.30 15.73
C GLU A 138 -9.80 -16.86 14.37
N PHE A 139 -9.18 -16.01 13.50
CA PHE A 139 -8.70 -16.43 12.17
C PHE A 139 -7.19 -16.66 12.13
N ALA A 140 -6.46 -16.19 13.14
CA ALA A 140 -5.00 -16.18 13.10
C ALA A 140 -4.39 -17.58 13.08
N ALA A 141 -5.03 -18.57 13.66
CA ALA A 141 -4.56 -19.96 13.66
C ALA A 141 -4.70 -20.59 12.26
N ASP A 142 -5.85 -20.40 11.62
CA ASP A 142 -6.12 -20.94 10.28
C ASP A 142 -5.21 -20.27 9.23
N VAL A 143 -5.08 -18.93 9.28
CA VAL A 143 -4.17 -18.19 8.40
C VAL A 143 -2.71 -18.63 8.59
N ALA A 144 -2.28 -18.88 9.84
CA ALA A 144 -0.94 -19.39 10.12
C ALA A 144 -0.70 -20.77 9.51
N ALA A 145 -1.66 -21.68 9.68
CA ALA A 145 -1.57 -23.02 9.12
C ALA A 145 -1.52 -23.01 7.58
N ASP A 146 -2.36 -22.22 6.94
CA ASP A 146 -2.41 -22.07 5.49
C ASP A 146 -1.12 -21.46 4.91
N LEU A 147 -0.42 -20.62 5.68
CA LEU A 147 0.89 -20.05 5.34
C LEU A 147 2.07 -20.95 5.72
N GLY A 148 1.82 -22.10 6.35
CA GLY A 148 2.86 -23.05 6.78
C GLY A 148 3.61 -22.64 8.04
N PHE A 149 3.04 -21.75 8.87
CA PHE A 149 3.58 -21.42 10.18
C PHE A 149 3.17 -22.46 11.24
N GLU A 150 4.09 -22.80 12.15
CA GLU A 150 3.84 -23.75 13.24
C GLU A 150 2.72 -23.31 14.19
N SER A 151 2.49 -22.01 14.31
CA SER A 151 1.46 -21.45 15.19
C SER A 151 1.09 -20.03 14.80
N ARG A 152 -0.07 -19.57 15.33
CA ARG A 152 -0.45 -18.15 15.20
C ARG A 152 0.61 -17.19 15.79
N TYR A 153 1.37 -17.62 16.79
CA TYR A 153 2.41 -16.81 17.41
C TYR A 153 3.62 -16.66 16.48
N ALA A 154 3.99 -17.72 15.76
CA ALA A 154 5.03 -17.67 14.74
C ALA A 154 4.64 -16.74 13.59
N LEU A 155 3.40 -16.80 13.11
CA LEU A 155 2.86 -15.85 12.14
C LEU A 155 2.91 -14.42 12.68
N THR A 156 2.44 -14.20 13.91
CA THR A 156 2.45 -12.85 14.52
C THR A 156 3.87 -12.31 14.62
N ALA A 157 4.84 -13.11 15.04
CA ALA A 157 6.25 -12.69 15.10
C ALA A 157 6.80 -12.31 13.73
N ALA A 158 6.47 -13.07 12.68
CA ALA A 158 6.87 -12.76 11.31
C ALA A 158 6.22 -11.45 10.81
N LEU A 159 4.93 -11.24 11.08
CA LEU A 159 4.22 -9.99 10.73
C LEU A 159 4.80 -8.78 11.46
N VAL A 160 5.12 -8.91 12.75
CA VAL A 160 5.77 -7.86 13.54
C VAL A 160 7.14 -7.50 12.96
N SER A 161 7.94 -8.50 12.59
CA SER A 161 9.25 -8.28 11.96
C SER A 161 9.11 -7.56 10.60
N ALA A 162 8.21 -8.04 9.76
CA ALA A 162 7.92 -7.40 8.47
C ALA A 162 7.46 -5.96 8.63
N ALA A 163 6.52 -5.71 9.54
CA ALA A 163 6.02 -4.37 9.82
C ALA A 163 7.09 -3.42 10.36
N ALA A 164 8.01 -3.93 11.20
CA ALA A 164 9.14 -3.14 11.69
C ALA A 164 10.10 -2.75 10.57
N THR A 165 10.36 -3.67 9.61
CA THR A 165 11.18 -3.39 8.41
C THR A 165 10.53 -2.31 7.56
N VAL A 166 9.23 -2.44 7.26
CA VAL A 166 8.46 -1.45 6.48
C VAL A 166 8.46 -0.09 7.19
N ASN A 167 8.19 -0.06 8.51
CA ASN A 167 8.18 1.18 9.27
C ASN A 167 9.54 1.90 9.23
N LYS A 168 10.63 1.15 9.41
CA LYS A 168 11.99 1.69 9.32
C LYS A 168 12.30 2.25 7.92
N ALA A 169 11.80 1.60 6.87
CA ALA A 169 11.91 2.10 5.50
C ALA A 169 11.16 3.41 5.31
N VAL A 170 9.93 3.53 5.86
CA VAL A 170 9.15 4.78 5.84
C VAL A 170 9.88 5.89 6.57
N GLU A 171 10.39 5.64 7.76
CA GLU A 171 11.15 6.63 8.55
C GLU A 171 12.37 7.15 7.78
N ARG A 172 13.11 6.25 7.12
CA ARG A 172 14.25 6.64 6.26
C ARG A 172 13.81 7.46 5.05
N GLY A 173 12.76 7.04 4.37
CA GLY A 173 12.22 7.76 3.20
C GLY A 173 11.70 9.16 3.54
N LEU A 174 11.21 9.38 4.76
CA LEU A 174 10.75 10.68 5.24
C LEU A 174 11.89 11.57 5.76
N ALA A 175 13.05 11.01 6.05
CA ALA A 175 14.22 11.75 6.55
C ALA A 175 15.13 12.28 5.44
N THR A 176 14.84 11.93 4.16
CA THR A 176 15.59 12.35 2.97
C THR A 176 15.11 13.70 2.49
#